data_00935cfcb9540ae5321d9ddef69ed23a
#
_entry.id   00935cfcb9540ae5321d9ddef69ed23a
#
_cell.length_a   1.000
_cell.length_b   1.000
_cell.length_c   1.000
_cell.angle_alpha   90.00
_cell.angle_beta   90.00
_cell.angle_gamma   90.00
#
_symmetry.space_group_name_H-M   'P 1'
#
loop_
_entity.id
_entity.type
_entity.pdbx_description
1 polymer ?
#
loop_
_entity_poly.entity_id
_entity_poly.type
_entity_poly.pdbx_seq_one_letter_code
_entity_poly.pdbx_strand_id
1 'polypeptide(L)'
;MTSSSDHFSHEVIRLRTNYQDKRQRSNLFPPTGLPILDMETVPGERPSMRFWHDDGTEVGRFVHLFDMPGKLSGQILRLERNLPPVGGHFEIEGDHFRSLETCPNLPQPIPDDFEDIQDLVMQLPLVHVDPSKHFLKKGKYRSEIENLLTCQGGSCPGSILSNHLVRLLGRSSDGQLVFEKLATRAILARFSSLAIYKRWILHIIDGLACLHDFGIVHRDLHIGNCLFAQDGSRLVICDLESRWGLRAAPEIAFSGGLDSGWTTRSDIYDIGNYIKCMVYANAPIASQVEWPVPEPLRAVVEACMHEEPNKRPTLLALRQMVEALPVHDT
;
A
#
# COMPACT_ATOMS: atom_id res chain seq x y z
N MET A 1 -10.07 33.95 13.62
CA MET A 1 -8.85 33.10 13.54
C MET A 1 -9.34 31.69 13.26
N THR A 2 -9.13 31.16 12.06
CA THR A 2 -9.46 29.79 11.71
C THR A 2 -8.62 28.85 12.59
N SER A 3 -9.21 27.79 13.15
CA SER A 3 -8.48 26.86 14.01
C SER A 3 -7.40 26.12 13.18
N SER A 4 -6.32 25.71 13.82
CA SER A 4 -5.24 24.94 13.17
C SER A 4 -5.77 23.65 12.50
N SER A 5 -6.83 23.07 13.04
CA SER A 5 -7.53 21.91 12.51
C SER A 5 -8.20 22.18 11.17
N ASP A 6 -8.82 23.36 11.02
CA ASP A 6 -9.48 23.77 9.78
C ASP A 6 -8.45 23.99 8.67
N HIS A 7 -7.27 24.55 9.01
CA HIS A 7 -6.20 24.77 8.05
C HIS A 7 -5.68 23.46 7.46
N PHE A 8 -5.44 22.44 8.28
CA PHE A 8 -4.98 21.12 7.83
C PHE A 8 -5.99 20.48 6.87
N SER A 9 -7.27 20.47 7.25
CA SER A 9 -8.33 19.90 6.40
C SER A 9 -8.44 20.60 5.06
N HIS A 10 -8.35 21.94 5.04
CA HIS A 10 -8.35 22.72 3.80
C HIS A 10 -7.16 22.39 2.91
N GLU A 11 -5.97 22.23 3.50
CA GLU A 11 -4.76 21.89 2.76
C GLU A 11 -4.85 20.48 2.15
N VAL A 12 -5.34 19.48 2.89
CA VAL A 12 -5.59 18.14 2.37
C VAL A 12 -6.58 18.18 1.20
N ILE A 13 -7.68 18.90 1.34
CA ILE A 13 -8.68 19.04 0.26
C ILE A 13 -8.06 19.72 -0.96
N ARG A 14 -7.28 20.79 -0.77
CA ARG A 14 -6.56 21.48 -1.83
C ARG A 14 -5.61 20.56 -2.59
N LEU A 15 -4.81 19.77 -1.87
CA LEU A 15 -3.88 18.81 -2.48
C LEU A 15 -4.61 17.74 -3.29
N ARG A 16 -5.72 17.21 -2.78
CA ARG A 16 -6.57 16.24 -3.49
C ARG A 16 -7.20 16.85 -4.75
N THR A 17 -7.73 18.05 -4.65
CA THR A 17 -8.33 18.76 -5.80
C THR A 17 -7.29 18.99 -6.88
N ASN A 18 -6.13 19.54 -6.52
CA ASN A 18 -5.01 19.74 -7.45
C ASN A 18 -4.58 18.45 -8.15
N TYR A 19 -4.54 17.35 -7.40
CA TYR A 19 -4.23 16.02 -7.93
C TYR A 19 -5.30 15.55 -8.93
N GLN A 20 -6.58 15.67 -8.59
CA GLN A 20 -7.68 15.28 -9.46
C GLN A 20 -7.74 16.13 -10.74
N ASP A 21 -7.57 17.45 -10.61
CA ASP A 21 -7.51 18.36 -11.74
C ASP A 21 -6.34 18.02 -12.68
N LYS A 22 -5.20 17.67 -12.11
CA LYS A 22 -4.03 17.24 -12.87
C LYS A 22 -4.31 15.92 -13.60
N ARG A 23 -4.94 14.95 -12.92
CA ARG A 23 -5.35 13.68 -13.52
C ARG A 23 -6.35 13.87 -14.64
N GLN A 24 -7.36 14.72 -14.47
CA GLN A 24 -8.35 15.00 -15.50
C GLN A 24 -7.72 15.67 -16.71
N ARG A 25 -6.88 16.67 -16.50
CA ARG A 25 -6.19 17.38 -17.59
C ARG A 25 -5.25 16.47 -18.36
N SER A 26 -4.58 15.56 -17.69
CA SER A 26 -3.69 14.58 -18.32
C SER A 26 -4.42 13.37 -18.89
N ASN A 27 -5.75 13.38 -18.86
CA ASN A 27 -6.59 12.33 -19.41
C ASN A 27 -6.32 10.93 -18.83
N LEU A 28 -5.87 10.89 -17.56
CA LEU A 28 -5.52 9.65 -16.84
C LEU A 28 -6.71 8.89 -16.27
N PHE A 29 -7.92 9.41 -16.41
CA PHE A 29 -9.16 8.83 -15.90
C PHE A 29 -10.22 8.63 -16.93
N PRO A 30 -11.09 7.73 -16.39
CA PRO A 30 -11.05 6.37 -16.86
C PRO A 30 -11.29 6.43 -18.30
N PRO A 31 -10.90 5.49 -18.91
CA PRO A 31 -9.64 4.80 -18.97
C PRO A 31 -8.96 5.25 -20.23
N THR A 32 -8.26 6.33 -20.16
CA THR A 32 -7.61 6.86 -21.35
C THR A 32 -6.23 6.27 -21.58
N GLY A 33 -5.72 5.56 -20.60
CA GLY A 33 -4.56 4.71 -20.78
C GLY A 33 -4.97 3.30 -21.20
N LEU A 34 -4.16 2.65 -22.02
CA LEU A 34 -4.31 1.23 -22.27
C LEU A 34 -4.18 0.45 -20.95
N PRO A 35 -5.00 -0.59 -20.72
CA PRO A 35 -4.86 -1.44 -19.56
C PRO A 35 -3.43 -1.96 -19.44
N ILE A 36 -2.90 -2.01 -18.23
CA ILE A 36 -1.58 -2.58 -17.96
C ILE A 36 -1.78 -4.07 -17.74
N LEU A 37 -1.17 -4.89 -18.58
CA LEU A 37 -1.13 -6.34 -18.46
C LEU A 37 -0.10 -6.76 -17.42
N ASP A 38 1.07 -6.13 -17.43
CA ASP A 38 2.15 -6.39 -16.49
C ASP A 38 3.07 -5.19 -16.35
N MET A 39 3.82 -5.15 -15.23
CA MET A 39 4.72 -4.06 -14.89
C MET A 39 5.94 -4.60 -14.14
N GLU A 40 7.12 -4.25 -14.59
CA GLU A 40 8.38 -4.63 -13.96
C GLU A 40 9.21 -3.40 -13.60
N THR A 41 9.72 -3.34 -12.37
CA THR A 41 10.75 -2.37 -11.98
C THR A 41 12.12 -2.96 -12.22
N VAL A 42 12.93 -2.29 -13.03
CA VAL A 42 14.31 -2.71 -13.33
C VAL A 42 15.25 -1.88 -12.43
N PRO A 43 15.85 -2.50 -11.39
CA PRO A 43 16.82 -1.83 -10.54
C PRO A 43 18.16 -1.65 -11.25
N GLY A 44 18.99 -0.73 -10.78
CA GLY A 44 20.34 -0.51 -11.30
C GLY A 44 20.80 0.91 -11.11
N GLU A 45 21.93 1.28 -11.68
CA GLU A 45 22.44 2.66 -11.68
C GLU A 45 21.47 3.64 -12.36
N ARG A 46 20.66 3.13 -13.30
CA ARG A 46 19.56 3.86 -13.93
C ARG A 46 18.27 3.07 -13.75
N PRO A 47 17.56 3.28 -12.63
CA PRO A 47 16.30 2.60 -12.41
C PRO A 47 15.30 2.94 -13.51
N SER A 48 14.58 1.93 -13.97
CA SER A 48 13.60 2.07 -15.04
C SER A 48 12.38 1.21 -14.78
N MET A 49 11.32 1.44 -15.52
CA MET A 49 10.09 0.66 -15.45
C MET A 49 9.70 0.14 -16.83
N ARG A 50 9.30 -1.11 -16.90
CA ARG A 50 8.76 -1.77 -18.07
C ARG A 50 7.28 -1.97 -17.91
N PHE A 51 6.52 -1.67 -18.95
CA PHE A 51 5.07 -1.84 -18.96
C PHE A 51 4.65 -2.60 -20.20
N TRP A 52 3.75 -3.55 -20.01
CA TRP A 52 3.02 -4.21 -21.08
C TRP A 52 1.57 -3.79 -21.01
N HIS A 53 1.08 -3.18 -22.08
CA HIS A 53 -0.29 -2.68 -22.16
C HIS A 53 -1.10 -3.54 -23.12
N ASP A 54 -2.38 -3.73 -22.77
CA ASP A 54 -3.36 -4.31 -23.67
C ASP A 54 -3.83 -3.21 -24.63
N ASP A 55 -3.45 -3.33 -25.89
CA ASP A 55 -3.88 -2.45 -26.96
C ASP A 55 -4.90 -3.12 -27.92
N GLY A 56 -5.39 -4.30 -27.52
CA GLY A 56 -6.33 -5.11 -28.29
C GLY A 56 -5.67 -5.96 -29.37
N THR A 57 -4.33 -5.97 -29.45
CA THR A 57 -3.57 -6.87 -30.32
C THR A 57 -3.07 -8.09 -29.53
N GLU A 58 -2.73 -9.18 -30.24
CA GLU A 58 -2.17 -10.38 -29.58
C GLU A 58 -0.84 -10.13 -28.85
N VAL A 59 -0.09 -9.15 -29.29
CA VAL A 59 1.26 -8.85 -28.77
C VAL A 59 1.23 -7.79 -27.69
N GLY A 60 0.18 -6.96 -27.68
CA GLY A 60 0.11 -5.80 -26.79
C GLY A 60 1.12 -4.71 -27.16
N ARG A 61 1.25 -3.73 -26.30
CA ARG A 61 2.15 -2.59 -26.46
C ARG A 61 3.15 -2.55 -25.31
N PHE A 62 4.44 -2.56 -25.65
CA PHE A 62 5.51 -2.49 -24.65
C PHE A 62 6.08 -1.07 -24.56
N VAL A 63 6.29 -0.61 -23.32
CA VAL A 63 6.90 0.69 -23.03
C VAL A 63 7.95 0.53 -21.94
N HIS A 64 9.18 0.94 -22.24
CA HIS A 64 10.27 1.01 -21.28
C HIS A 64 10.53 2.47 -20.90
N LEU A 65 10.38 2.82 -19.62
CA LEU A 65 10.50 4.18 -19.13
C LEU A 65 11.72 4.34 -18.25
N PHE A 66 12.52 5.37 -18.53
CA PHE A 66 13.56 5.85 -17.62
C PHE A 66 13.04 7.09 -16.90
N ASP A 67 12.97 7.05 -15.57
CA ASP A 67 12.41 8.16 -14.78
C ASP A 67 13.33 9.38 -14.80
N MET A 68 12.84 10.44 -15.41
CA MET A 68 13.51 11.74 -15.48
C MET A 68 12.53 12.80 -14.97
N PRO A 69 12.65 13.25 -13.71
CA PRO A 69 11.79 14.30 -13.15
C PRO A 69 11.72 15.54 -14.04
N GLY A 70 10.50 16.04 -14.27
CA GLY A 70 10.27 17.20 -15.13
C GLY A 70 10.35 16.92 -16.65
N LYS A 71 10.63 15.69 -17.05
CA LYS A 71 10.61 15.22 -18.44
C LYS A 71 9.38 14.35 -18.70
N LEU A 72 9.14 14.01 -19.96
CA LEU A 72 7.97 13.23 -20.37
C LEU A 72 7.92 11.86 -19.68
N SER A 73 9.05 11.14 -19.60
CA SER A 73 9.12 9.86 -18.90
C SER A 73 8.75 9.97 -17.42
N GLY A 74 9.28 10.96 -16.72
CA GLY A 74 8.92 11.21 -15.33
C GLY A 74 7.45 11.62 -15.15
N GLN A 75 6.90 12.39 -16.08
CA GLN A 75 5.48 12.75 -16.08
C GLN A 75 4.58 11.55 -16.31
N ILE A 76 4.94 10.66 -17.23
CA ILE A 76 4.21 9.41 -17.47
C ILE A 76 4.23 8.52 -16.22
N LEU A 77 5.38 8.37 -15.56
CA LEU A 77 5.49 7.60 -14.33
C LEU A 77 4.69 8.21 -13.18
N ARG A 78 4.60 9.54 -13.14
CA ARG A 78 3.91 10.24 -12.04
C ARG A 78 2.39 10.23 -12.20
N LEU A 79 1.88 11.00 -13.15
CA LEU A 79 0.45 11.26 -13.27
C LEU A 79 -0.04 11.41 -14.70
N GLU A 80 0.83 11.83 -15.58
CA GLU A 80 0.46 12.24 -16.95
C GLU A 80 0.54 11.07 -17.92
N ARG A 81 0.27 9.87 -17.50
CA ARG A 81 0.38 8.61 -18.25
C ARG A 81 -0.16 8.61 -19.68
N ASN A 82 -0.09 9.74 -20.34
CA ASN A 82 -0.41 9.87 -21.75
C ASN A 82 0.72 9.20 -22.54
N LEU A 83 0.46 7.97 -22.94
CA LEU A 83 1.34 7.33 -23.89
C LEU A 83 1.41 8.18 -25.15
N PRO A 84 2.58 8.34 -25.75
CA PRO A 84 2.72 9.00 -27.02
C PRO A 84 1.73 8.42 -28.05
N PRO A 85 1.20 9.23 -28.98
CA PRO A 85 0.30 8.75 -30.02
C PRO A 85 1.00 7.86 -31.06
N VAL A 86 2.18 7.37 -30.75
CA VAL A 86 2.98 6.48 -31.61
C VAL A 86 2.55 5.04 -31.35
N GLY A 87 2.20 4.32 -32.39
CA GLY A 87 1.92 2.88 -32.32
C GLY A 87 3.19 2.05 -32.08
N GLY A 88 3.01 0.80 -31.63
CA GLY A 88 4.10 -0.14 -31.45
C GLY A 88 4.83 -0.03 -30.11
N HIS A 89 6.05 -0.58 -30.08
CA HIS A 89 6.84 -0.69 -28.87
C HIS A 89 7.90 0.41 -28.84
N PHE A 90 8.18 0.95 -27.67
CA PHE A 90 9.17 2.03 -27.57
C PHE A 90 9.77 2.18 -26.18
N GLU A 91 10.92 2.83 -26.19
CA GLU A 91 11.64 3.27 -25.01
C GLU A 91 11.52 4.79 -24.88
N ILE A 92 11.31 5.27 -23.66
CA ILE A 92 11.21 6.69 -23.35
C ILE A 92 12.32 7.06 -22.38
N GLU A 93 13.18 7.97 -22.79
CA GLU A 93 14.22 8.55 -21.96
C GLU A 93 14.08 10.08 -21.98
N GLY A 94 13.69 10.65 -20.85
CA GLY A 94 13.34 12.08 -20.80
C GLY A 94 12.17 12.39 -21.74
N ASP A 95 12.43 13.22 -22.75
CA ASP A 95 11.46 13.60 -23.79
C ASP A 95 11.66 12.86 -25.12
N HIS A 96 12.60 11.93 -25.16
CA HIS A 96 12.96 11.22 -26.39
C HIS A 96 12.28 9.85 -26.45
N PHE A 97 11.77 9.52 -27.62
CA PHE A 97 11.21 8.21 -27.94
C PHE A 97 12.17 7.46 -28.85
N ARG A 98 12.39 6.21 -28.55
CA ARG A 98 13.06 5.27 -29.41
C ARG A 98 12.13 4.09 -29.70
N SER A 99 11.75 3.91 -30.96
CA SER A 99 10.97 2.73 -31.37
C SER A 99 11.80 1.46 -31.17
N LEU A 100 11.14 0.42 -30.71
CA LEU A 100 11.69 -0.92 -30.58
C LEU A 100 11.08 -1.82 -31.68
N GLU A 101 11.90 -2.61 -32.32
CA GLU A 101 11.44 -3.51 -33.39
C GLU A 101 10.61 -4.68 -32.85
N THR A 102 10.88 -5.09 -31.61
CA THR A 102 10.25 -6.25 -31.00
C THR A 102 9.70 -5.92 -29.62
N CYS A 103 8.57 -6.53 -29.27
CA CYS A 103 8.06 -6.55 -27.89
C CYS A 103 8.82 -7.62 -27.11
N PRO A 104 9.43 -7.28 -25.97
CA PRO A 104 9.88 -8.31 -25.05
C PRO A 104 8.69 -9.17 -24.63
N ASN A 105 8.89 -10.46 -24.49
CA ASN A 105 7.85 -11.33 -23.97
C ASN A 105 7.35 -10.83 -22.63
N LEU A 106 6.06 -11.01 -22.38
CA LEU A 106 5.50 -10.86 -21.02
C LEU A 106 6.34 -11.70 -20.06
N PRO A 107 6.68 -11.18 -18.89
CA PRO A 107 7.28 -12.00 -17.85
C PRO A 107 6.47 -13.27 -17.68
N GLN A 108 7.17 -14.40 -17.58
CA GLN A 108 6.47 -15.66 -17.32
C GLN A 108 5.75 -15.49 -15.98
N PRO A 109 4.46 -15.86 -15.88
CA PRO A 109 3.78 -15.88 -14.61
C PRO A 109 4.64 -16.64 -13.60
N ILE A 110 4.98 -16.00 -12.50
CA ILE A 110 5.63 -16.72 -11.40
C ILE A 110 4.70 -17.88 -11.06
N PRO A 111 5.21 -19.14 -11.06
CA PRO A 111 4.38 -20.26 -10.68
C PRO A 111 3.68 -19.95 -9.35
N ASP A 112 2.40 -20.30 -9.28
CA ASP A 112 1.63 -20.11 -8.06
C ASP A 112 2.34 -20.84 -6.92
N ASP A 113 2.90 -20.09 -5.97
CA ASP A 113 3.65 -20.60 -4.83
C ASP A 113 2.74 -20.95 -3.64
N PHE A 114 1.46 -21.17 -3.89
CA PHE A 114 0.49 -21.54 -2.87
C PHE A 114 0.92 -22.80 -2.13
N GLU A 115 0.92 -22.69 -0.84
CA GLU A 115 1.20 -23.82 0.05
C GLU A 115 -0.06 -24.68 0.22
N ASP A 116 0.13 -25.98 0.48
CA ASP A 116 -0.96 -26.80 0.99
C ASP A 116 -1.22 -26.44 2.46
N ILE A 117 -2.34 -25.80 2.69
CA ILE A 117 -2.79 -25.31 4.01
C ILE A 117 -4.05 -26.02 4.50
N GLN A 118 -4.49 -27.08 3.80
CA GLN A 118 -5.77 -27.73 4.06
C GLN A 118 -5.86 -28.26 5.49
N ASP A 119 -4.77 -28.76 6.04
CA ASP A 119 -4.68 -29.26 7.40
C ASP A 119 -4.95 -28.17 8.44
N LEU A 120 -4.42 -26.94 8.25
CA LEU A 120 -4.66 -25.81 9.13
C LEU A 120 -6.09 -25.26 8.97
N VAL A 121 -6.54 -25.12 7.73
CA VAL A 121 -7.89 -24.61 7.45
C VAL A 121 -8.95 -25.51 8.07
N MET A 122 -8.78 -26.84 8.00
CA MET A 122 -9.74 -27.80 8.56
C MET A 122 -9.82 -27.76 10.09
N GLN A 123 -8.80 -27.26 10.77
CA GLN A 123 -8.82 -27.07 12.23
C GLN A 123 -9.59 -25.80 12.66
N LEU A 124 -9.82 -24.87 11.74
CA LEU A 124 -10.56 -23.66 12.03
C LEU A 124 -12.06 -23.96 12.24
N PRO A 125 -12.74 -23.24 13.14
CA PRO A 125 -14.17 -23.41 13.35
C PRO A 125 -14.95 -23.08 12.07
N LEU A 126 -16.00 -23.87 11.81
CA LEU A 126 -16.93 -23.60 10.71
C LEU A 126 -17.78 -22.37 11.04
N VAL A 127 -17.81 -21.41 10.15
CA VAL A 127 -18.61 -20.19 10.27
C VAL A 127 -19.75 -20.21 9.25
N HIS A 128 -20.97 -19.93 9.71
CA HIS A 128 -22.08 -19.64 8.80
C HIS A 128 -21.87 -18.26 8.17
N VAL A 129 -21.62 -18.25 6.86
CA VAL A 129 -21.25 -17.03 6.13
C VAL A 129 -22.47 -16.16 5.86
N ASP A 130 -22.43 -14.93 6.34
CA ASP A 130 -23.37 -13.85 5.99
C ASP A 130 -22.61 -12.83 5.10
N PRO A 131 -22.90 -12.71 3.80
CA PRO A 131 -22.19 -11.81 2.89
C PRO A 131 -22.28 -10.31 3.27
N SER A 132 -23.26 -9.95 4.11
CA SER A 132 -23.37 -8.57 4.63
C SER A 132 -22.36 -8.26 5.75
N LYS A 133 -21.87 -9.28 6.45
CA LYS A 133 -21.02 -9.16 7.63
C LYS A 133 -19.63 -9.75 7.46
N HIS A 134 -19.49 -10.68 6.51
CA HIS A 134 -18.27 -11.46 6.35
C HIS A 134 -17.61 -11.20 5.01
N PHE A 135 -16.28 -11.28 5.02
CA PHE A 135 -15.41 -11.30 3.84
C PHE A 135 -14.73 -12.66 3.76
N LEU A 136 -14.68 -13.23 2.55
CA LEU A 136 -14.05 -14.51 2.28
C LEU A 136 -12.75 -14.31 1.52
N LYS A 137 -11.68 -15.00 1.96
CA LYS A 137 -10.37 -15.02 1.30
C LYS A 137 -9.92 -16.46 1.14
N LYS A 138 -9.47 -16.83 -0.07
CA LYS A 138 -8.73 -18.08 -0.25
C LYS A 138 -7.38 -17.94 0.44
N GLY A 139 -7.09 -18.76 1.43
CA GLY A 139 -5.78 -18.80 2.06
C GLY A 139 -4.72 -19.27 1.08
N LYS A 140 -3.52 -18.71 1.17
CA LYS A 140 -2.39 -19.02 0.31
C LYS A 140 -1.21 -19.62 1.07
N TYR A 141 -0.94 -19.09 2.26
CA TYR A 141 0.26 -19.39 3.03
C TYR A 141 -0.07 -19.79 4.46
N ARG A 142 0.68 -20.76 4.97
CA ARG A 142 0.59 -21.21 6.38
C ARG A 142 0.86 -20.06 7.34
N SER A 143 1.89 -19.26 7.02
CA SER A 143 2.30 -18.13 7.84
C SER A 143 1.17 -17.13 8.09
N GLU A 144 0.30 -16.87 7.12
CA GLU A 144 -0.85 -15.97 7.33
C GLU A 144 -1.77 -16.49 8.43
N ILE A 145 -2.14 -17.78 8.37
CA ILE A 145 -3.05 -18.38 9.36
C ILE A 145 -2.38 -18.43 10.73
N GLU A 146 -1.13 -18.84 10.78
CA GLU A 146 -0.35 -18.95 12.03
C GLU A 146 -0.17 -17.58 12.69
N ASN A 147 0.16 -16.54 11.92
CA ASN A 147 0.28 -15.17 12.42
C ASN A 147 -1.05 -14.63 12.92
N LEU A 148 -2.15 -14.85 12.18
CA LEU A 148 -3.50 -14.47 12.60
C LEU A 148 -3.90 -15.14 13.92
N LEU A 149 -3.67 -16.45 14.05
CA LEU A 149 -3.96 -17.19 15.28
C LEU A 149 -3.08 -16.72 16.44
N THR A 150 -1.79 -16.50 16.20
CA THR A 150 -0.85 -15.97 17.21
C THR A 150 -1.37 -14.63 17.76
N CYS A 151 -1.75 -13.71 16.89
CA CYS A 151 -2.31 -12.42 17.28
C CYS A 151 -3.71 -12.50 17.94
N GLN A 152 -4.32 -13.68 17.94
CA GLN A 152 -5.59 -13.97 18.62
C GLN A 152 -5.42 -14.87 19.84
N GLY A 153 -4.21 -14.92 20.42
CA GLY A 153 -3.93 -15.75 21.61
C GLY A 153 -3.85 -17.25 21.31
N GLY A 154 -3.54 -17.61 20.06
CA GLY A 154 -3.33 -19.00 19.62
C GLY A 154 -4.61 -19.77 19.31
N SER A 155 -5.80 -19.13 19.27
CA SER A 155 -7.06 -19.80 18.97
C SER A 155 -7.98 -18.96 18.08
N CYS A 156 -8.90 -19.61 17.39
CA CYS A 156 -9.93 -18.97 16.56
C CYS A 156 -11.31 -19.55 16.90
N PRO A 157 -12.30 -18.77 17.38
CA PRO A 157 -12.11 -17.39 17.82
C PRO A 157 -11.35 -17.35 19.15
N GLY A 158 -10.34 -16.49 19.23
CA GLY A 158 -9.52 -16.31 20.44
C GLY A 158 -9.69 -14.93 21.06
N SER A 159 -8.94 -14.69 22.12
CA SER A 159 -8.78 -13.35 22.68
C SER A 159 -7.99 -12.50 21.72
N ILE A 160 -8.60 -11.40 21.26
CA ILE A 160 -7.91 -10.44 20.39
C ILE A 160 -6.85 -9.71 21.20
N LEU A 161 -5.59 -9.77 20.80
CA LEU A 161 -4.49 -9.07 21.46
C LEU A 161 -4.39 -7.62 21.00
N SER A 162 -4.82 -7.31 19.77
CA SER A 162 -4.95 -5.95 19.25
C SER A 162 -6.24 -5.79 18.45
N ASN A 163 -7.00 -4.74 18.74
CA ASN A 163 -8.18 -4.35 17.95
C ASN A 163 -7.84 -3.78 16.58
N HIS A 164 -6.56 -3.62 16.28
CA HIS A 164 -6.04 -3.00 15.06
C HIS A 164 -5.39 -4.00 14.10
N LEU A 165 -5.61 -5.30 14.35
CA LEU A 165 -5.33 -6.39 13.43
C LEU A 165 -6.63 -7.04 12.98
N VAL A 166 -6.68 -7.51 11.73
CA VAL A 166 -7.84 -8.21 11.20
C VAL A 166 -8.09 -9.50 11.98
N ARG A 167 -9.35 -9.81 12.22
CA ARG A 167 -9.73 -11.01 12.97
C ARG A 167 -10.14 -12.13 12.04
N LEU A 168 -9.46 -13.27 12.13
CA LEU A 168 -9.88 -14.52 11.52
C LEU A 168 -11.02 -15.12 12.37
N LEU A 169 -12.18 -15.29 11.77
CA LEU A 169 -13.37 -15.83 12.43
C LEU A 169 -13.46 -17.36 12.33
N GLY A 170 -12.85 -17.93 11.28
CA GLY A 170 -12.86 -19.36 11.01
C GLY A 170 -12.82 -19.63 9.52
N ARG A 171 -13.45 -20.72 9.09
CA ARG A 171 -13.57 -21.12 7.70
C ARG A 171 -15.02 -21.24 7.23
N SER A 172 -15.25 -21.05 5.95
CA SER A 172 -16.51 -21.36 5.29
C SER A 172 -16.63 -22.88 4.98
N SER A 173 -17.80 -23.29 4.52
CA SER A 173 -18.06 -24.69 4.14
C SER A 173 -17.18 -25.18 2.99
N ASP A 174 -16.75 -24.28 2.11
CA ASP A 174 -15.86 -24.53 0.97
C ASP A 174 -14.38 -24.27 1.26
N GLY A 175 -14.04 -24.07 2.55
CA GLY A 175 -12.66 -23.99 3.03
C GLY A 175 -11.97 -22.62 2.84
N GLN A 176 -12.73 -21.56 2.59
CA GLN A 176 -12.15 -20.20 2.56
C GLN A 176 -12.04 -19.63 3.99
N LEU A 177 -11.06 -18.78 4.21
CA LEU A 177 -10.90 -18.02 5.45
C LEU A 177 -12.03 -16.98 5.57
N VAL A 178 -12.63 -16.88 6.75
CA VAL A 178 -13.74 -15.96 7.02
C VAL A 178 -13.27 -14.85 7.95
N PHE A 179 -13.46 -13.61 7.50
CA PHE A 179 -13.12 -12.40 8.24
C PHE A 179 -14.33 -11.51 8.44
N GLU A 180 -14.25 -10.54 9.36
CA GLU A 180 -15.22 -9.45 9.43
C GLU A 180 -15.18 -8.60 8.14
N LYS A 181 -16.34 -8.12 7.70
CA LYS A 181 -16.44 -7.28 6.51
C LYS A 181 -16.22 -5.82 6.88
N LEU A 182 -15.09 -5.28 6.47
CA LEU A 182 -14.68 -3.91 6.71
C LEU A 182 -14.68 -3.09 5.41
N ALA A 183 -14.66 -1.77 5.54
CA ALA A 183 -14.51 -0.87 4.41
C ALA A 183 -13.06 -0.86 3.92
N THR A 184 -12.89 -0.73 2.61
CA THR A 184 -11.58 -0.61 1.97
C THR A 184 -11.10 0.85 1.96
N ARG A 185 -9.92 1.07 1.39
CA ARG A 185 -9.32 2.41 1.18
C ARG A 185 -10.24 3.45 0.52
N ALA A 186 -11.33 3.04 -0.12
CA ALA A 186 -12.30 3.98 -0.72
C ALA A 186 -12.91 4.95 0.32
N ILE A 187 -12.97 4.58 1.59
CA ILE A 187 -13.47 5.45 2.67
C ILE A 187 -12.58 6.68 2.90
N LEU A 188 -11.30 6.63 2.57
CA LEU A 188 -10.33 7.72 2.81
C LEU A 188 -10.76 9.05 2.21
N ALA A 189 -11.42 9.02 1.05
CA ALA A 189 -11.90 10.22 0.38
C ALA A 189 -12.91 11.03 1.23
N ARG A 190 -13.56 10.38 2.19
CA ARG A 190 -14.57 10.98 3.07
C ARG A 190 -13.99 11.79 4.23
N PHE A 191 -12.69 11.65 4.48
CA PHE A 191 -12.03 12.22 5.65
C PHE A 191 -10.83 13.07 5.28
N SER A 192 -10.68 14.21 5.96
CA SER A 192 -9.54 15.14 5.82
C SER A 192 -9.05 15.70 7.16
N SER A 193 -9.69 15.32 8.26
CA SER A 193 -9.38 15.85 9.59
C SER A 193 -8.09 15.28 10.15
N LEU A 194 -7.25 16.14 10.74
CA LEU A 194 -6.04 15.74 11.43
C LEU A 194 -6.33 14.79 12.61
N ALA A 195 -7.43 14.98 13.32
CA ALA A 195 -7.84 14.12 14.43
C ALA A 195 -8.08 12.68 13.99
N ILE A 196 -8.73 12.50 12.83
CA ILE A 196 -8.96 11.18 12.26
C ILE A 196 -7.65 10.54 11.77
N TYR A 197 -6.78 11.31 11.11
CA TYR A 197 -5.49 10.80 10.65
C TYR A 197 -4.58 10.42 11.82
N LYS A 198 -4.51 11.26 12.86
CA LYS A 198 -3.82 10.95 14.11
C LYS A 198 -4.30 9.63 14.69
N ARG A 199 -5.61 9.44 14.80
CA ARG A 199 -6.24 8.21 15.30
C ARG A 199 -5.82 6.99 14.45
N TRP A 200 -5.90 7.08 13.15
CA TRP A 200 -5.54 5.96 12.27
C TRP A 200 -4.05 5.61 12.32
N ILE A 201 -3.18 6.60 12.43
CA ILE A 201 -1.75 6.37 12.61
C ILE A 201 -1.48 5.65 13.94
N LEU A 202 -2.14 6.05 15.01
CA LEU A 202 -2.05 5.37 16.32
C LEU A 202 -2.55 3.92 16.21
N HIS A 203 -3.63 3.66 15.48
CA HIS A 203 -4.12 2.30 15.24
C HIS A 203 -3.11 1.44 14.49
N ILE A 204 -2.42 1.98 13.49
CA ILE A 204 -1.33 1.28 12.78
C ILE A 204 -0.20 0.96 13.75
N ILE A 205 0.21 1.92 14.57
CA ILE A 205 1.27 1.74 15.57
C ILE A 205 0.88 0.62 16.55
N ASP A 206 -0.36 0.59 17.01
CA ASP A 206 -0.86 -0.47 17.92
C ASP A 206 -0.88 -1.85 17.27
N GLY A 207 -1.31 -1.91 16.01
CA GLY A 207 -1.31 -3.16 15.25
C GLY A 207 0.11 -3.68 15.03
N LEU A 208 1.03 -2.81 14.60
CA LEU A 208 2.42 -3.19 14.38
C LEU A 208 3.15 -3.54 15.70
N ALA A 209 2.86 -2.84 16.80
CA ALA A 209 3.43 -3.19 18.09
C ALA A 209 3.07 -4.64 18.47
N CYS A 210 1.82 -5.03 18.31
CA CYS A 210 1.38 -6.40 18.54
C CYS A 210 2.13 -7.40 17.64
N LEU A 211 2.32 -7.12 16.35
CA LEU A 211 3.06 -7.99 15.43
C LEU A 211 4.53 -8.10 15.85
N HIS A 212 5.18 -6.96 16.12
CA HIS A 212 6.60 -6.91 16.46
C HIS A 212 6.91 -7.61 17.79
N ASP A 213 5.98 -7.58 18.76
CA ASP A 213 6.12 -8.30 20.04
C ASP A 213 6.19 -9.82 19.84
N PHE A 214 5.61 -10.34 18.74
CA PHE A 214 5.74 -11.75 18.33
C PHE A 214 6.87 -11.98 17.31
N GLY A 215 7.69 -10.97 17.02
CA GLY A 215 8.76 -11.08 16.03
C GLY A 215 8.27 -11.10 14.58
N ILE A 216 7.01 -10.75 14.34
CA ILE A 216 6.40 -10.71 13.00
C ILE A 216 6.64 -9.33 12.42
N VAL A 217 7.33 -9.26 11.28
CA VAL A 217 7.47 -8.05 10.45
C VAL A 217 6.40 -8.11 9.37
N HIS A 218 5.62 -7.05 9.21
CA HIS A 218 4.49 -7.05 8.25
C HIS A 218 4.97 -7.13 6.80
N ARG A 219 6.02 -6.37 6.46
CA ARG A 219 6.71 -6.31 5.15
C ARG A 219 5.94 -5.65 4.01
N ASP A 220 4.60 -5.59 4.09
CA ASP A 220 3.74 -5.07 3.03
C ASP A 220 2.68 -4.09 3.57
N LEU A 221 3.10 -3.19 4.46
CA LEU A 221 2.20 -2.19 5.01
C LEU A 221 1.92 -1.08 3.99
N HIS A 222 0.79 -1.17 3.34
CA HIS A 222 0.32 -0.16 2.40
C HIS A 222 -1.20 0.06 2.49
N ILE A 223 -1.69 1.04 1.76
CA ILE A 223 -3.09 1.48 1.82
C ILE A 223 -4.10 0.36 1.46
N GLY A 224 -3.68 -0.63 0.67
CA GLY A 224 -4.49 -1.80 0.31
C GLY A 224 -4.64 -2.81 1.43
N ASN A 225 -3.64 -2.88 2.33
CA ASN A 225 -3.59 -3.81 3.46
C ASN A 225 -4.08 -3.18 4.76
N CYS A 226 -4.83 -2.07 4.65
CA CYS A 226 -5.54 -1.45 5.76
C CYS A 226 -7.03 -1.36 5.45
N LEU A 227 -7.82 -1.81 6.41
CA LEU A 227 -9.27 -1.83 6.36
C LEU A 227 -9.84 -0.93 7.45
N PHE A 228 -11.09 -0.53 7.30
CA PHE A 228 -11.70 0.48 8.16
C PHE A 228 -13.09 0.05 8.63
N ALA A 229 -13.49 0.45 9.83
CA ALA A 229 -14.89 0.48 10.19
C ALA A 229 -15.64 1.45 9.25
N GLN A 230 -16.91 1.19 8.97
CA GLN A 230 -17.70 1.95 8.00
C GLN A 230 -17.82 3.45 8.35
N ASP A 231 -17.76 3.77 9.64
CA ASP A 231 -17.80 5.14 10.18
C ASP A 231 -16.40 5.80 10.26
N GLY A 232 -15.32 5.08 9.90
CA GLY A 232 -13.94 5.53 10.03
C GLY A 232 -13.39 5.57 11.47
N SER A 233 -14.12 5.05 12.46
CA SER A 233 -13.69 5.07 13.85
C SER A 233 -12.50 4.17 14.14
N ARG A 234 -12.33 3.08 13.37
CA ARG A 234 -11.29 2.07 13.55
C ARG A 234 -10.58 1.78 12.24
N LEU A 235 -9.25 1.65 12.30
CA LEU A 235 -8.40 1.09 11.25
C LEU A 235 -7.85 -0.25 11.72
N VAL A 236 -7.73 -1.20 10.81
CA VAL A 236 -7.22 -2.57 11.03
C VAL A 236 -6.21 -2.89 9.96
N ILE A 237 -5.08 -3.47 10.34
CA ILE A 237 -4.10 -4.04 9.42
C ILE A 237 -4.54 -5.45 9.04
N CYS A 238 -4.42 -5.81 7.78
CA CYS A 238 -4.72 -7.15 7.25
C CYS A 238 -3.55 -7.67 6.41
N ASP A 239 -3.69 -8.89 5.90
CA ASP A 239 -2.70 -9.56 5.07
C ASP A 239 -1.39 -9.85 5.82
N LEU A 240 -1.51 -10.64 6.90
CA LEU A 240 -0.41 -10.93 7.84
C LEU A 240 0.48 -12.09 7.38
N GLU A 241 0.66 -12.28 6.07
CA GLU A 241 1.47 -13.40 5.56
C GLU A 241 2.96 -13.26 5.85
N SER A 242 3.47 -12.02 6.00
CA SER A 242 4.89 -11.74 6.34
C SER A 242 5.90 -12.39 5.39
N ARG A 243 5.58 -12.50 4.10
CA ARG A 243 6.44 -13.14 3.08
C ARG A 243 6.95 -12.14 2.06
N TRP A 244 6.05 -11.61 1.27
CA TRP A 244 6.36 -10.67 0.19
C TRP A 244 5.96 -9.27 0.62
N GLY A 245 6.49 -8.24 -0.02
CA GLY A 245 6.08 -6.90 0.33
C GLY A 245 6.62 -5.82 -0.57
N LEU A 246 6.14 -4.62 -0.32
CA LEU A 246 6.64 -3.42 -0.97
C LEU A 246 8.11 -3.21 -0.66
N ARG A 247 8.94 -3.24 -1.68
CA ARG A 247 10.38 -2.95 -1.54
C ARG A 247 10.65 -1.45 -1.57
N ALA A 248 9.87 -0.69 -0.80
CA ALA A 248 9.95 0.77 -0.80
C ALA A 248 11.06 1.30 0.09
N ALA A 249 11.36 0.63 1.20
CA ALA A 249 12.44 1.03 2.09
C ALA A 249 13.81 0.83 1.42
N PRO A 250 14.74 1.80 1.52
CA PRO A 250 16.02 1.77 0.81
C PRO A 250 16.83 0.49 1.07
N GLU A 251 16.86 0.02 2.30
CA GLU A 251 17.58 -1.20 2.70
C GLU A 251 17.01 -2.48 2.06
N ILE A 252 15.73 -2.45 1.66
CA ILE A 252 15.07 -3.58 1.01
C ILE A 252 15.23 -3.53 -0.50
N ALA A 253 15.16 -2.32 -1.08
CA ALA A 253 15.23 -2.13 -2.53
C ALA A 253 16.48 -2.77 -3.15
N PHE A 254 17.58 -2.83 -2.41
CA PHE A 254 18.88 -3.32 -2.84
C PHE A 254 19.27 -4.67 -2.23
N SER A 255 18.41 -5.30 -1.40
CA SER A 255 18.71 -6.61 -0.84
C SER A 255 18.68 -7.69 -1.92
N GLY A 256 19.66 -8.60 -1.90
CA GLY A 256 19.88 -9.58 -2.96
C GLY A 256 18.90 -10.77 -3.01
N GLY A 257 17.87 -10.80 -2.15
CA GLY A 257 16.89 -11.88 -2.09
C GLY A 257 15.47 -11.36 -1.83
N LEU A 258 14.47 -12.12 -2.28
CA LEU A 258 13.06 -11.75 -2.10
C LEU A 258 12.65 -11.70 -0.61
N ASP A 259 13.37 -12.43 0.24
CA ASP A 259 13.00 -12.64 1.65
C ASP A 259 14.01 -12.06 2.64
N SER A 260 14.93 -11.22 2.15
CA SER A 260 16.04 -10.69 2.97
C SER A 260 15.90 -9.19 3.23
N GLY A 261 16.47 -8.74 4.34
CA GLY A 261 16.61 -7.33 4.69
C GLY A 261 15.44 -6.72 5.47
N TRP A 262 14.29 -7.38 5.55
CA TRP A 262 13.12 -6.89 6.25
C TRP A 262 13.33 -6.85 7.77
N THR A 263 13.00 -5.74 8.36
CA THR A 263 13.07 -5.53 9.81
C THR A 263 11.86 -4.71 10.28
N THR A 264 11.68 -4.61 11.58
CA THR A 264 10.68 -3.70 12.16
C THR A 264 10.87 -2.24 11.72
N ARG A 265 12.09 -1.88 11.28
CA ARG A 265 12.39 -0.53 10.76
C ARG A 265 11.89 -0.31 9.35
N SER A 266 11.78 -1.35 8.54
CA SER A 266 11.13 -1.24 7.23
C SER A 266 9.63 -1.00 7.37
N ASP A 267 8.94 -1.64 8.31
CA ASP A 267 7.53 -1.33 8.61
C ASP A 267 7.34 0.14 9.05
N ILE A 268 8.32 0.72 9.78
CA ILE A 268 8.28 2.16 10.12
C ILE A 268 8.36 3.04 8.85
N TYR A 269 9.22 2.67 7.90
CA TYR A 269 9.30 3.40 6.63
C TYR A 269 7.97 3.35 5.88
N ASP A 270 7.32 2.20 5.90
CA ASP A 270 6.04 2.00 5.25
C ASP A 270 4.90 2.81 5.90
N ILE A 271 4.97 3.09 7.22
CA ILE A 271 4.04 4.06 7.86
C ILE A 271 4.16 5.43 7.19
N GLY A 272 5.36 5.90 6.90
CA GLY A 272 5.56 7.18 6.20
C GLY A 272 4.90 7.21 4.83
N ASN A 273 5.08 6.15 4.02
CA ASN A 273 4.39 5.98 2.75
C ASN A 273 2.87 5.91 2.91
N TYR A 274 2.39 5.21 3.93
CA TYR A 274 0.98 5.11 4.24
C TYR A 274 0.36 6.49 4.52
N ILE A 275 1.03 7.33 5.32
CA ILE A 275 0.58 8.70 5.62
C ILE A 275 0.46 9.54 4.34
N LYS A 276 1.42 9.44 3.42
CA LYS A 276 1.34 10.08 2.10
C LYS A 276 0.07 9.62 1.35
N CYS A 277 -0.17 8.30 1.32
CA CYS A 277 -1.35 7.72 0.67
C CYS A 277 -2.67 8.20 1.31
N MET A 278 -2.73 8.35 2.63
CA MET A 278 -3.90 8.90 3.33
C MET A 278 -4.21 10.33 2.87
N VAL A 279 -3.19 11.18 2.76
CA VAL A 279 -3.36 12.58 2.34
C VAL A 279 -4.02 12.65 0.98
N TYR A 280 -3.63 11.80 0.05
CA TYR A 280 -4.13 11.81 -1.33
C TYR A 280 -5.32 10.89 -1.59
N ALA A 281 -5.84 10.22 -0.57
CA ALA A 281 -7.07 9.42 -0.60
C ALA A 281 -7.19 8.49 -1.83
N ASN A 282 -6.57 7.32 -1.76
CA ASN A 282 -6.67 6.31 -2.82
C ASN A 282 -6.06 6.72 -4.19
N ALA A 283 -5.25 7.78 -4.21
CA ALA A 283 -4.52 8.12 -5.42
C ALA A 283 -3.43 7.06 -5.71
N PRO A 284 -3.17 6.69 -6.96
CA PRO A 284 -2.03 5.85 -7.31
C PRO A 284 -0.73 6.67 -7.13
N ILE A 285 -0.14 6.54 -5.96
CA ILE A 285 1.12 7.21 -5.62
C ILE A 285 2.27 6.30 -6.01
N ALA A 286 3.14 6.81 -6.88
CA ALA A 286 4.39 6.13 -7.20
C ALA A 286 5.49 6.58 -6.22
N SER A 287 6.38 5.68 -5.84
CA SER A 287 7.50 5.95 -4.94
C SER A 287 8.45 7.04 -5.47
N GLN A 288 8.52 7.18 -6.80
CA GLN A 288 9.37 8.16 -7.49
C GLN A 288 8.82 9.60 -7.46
N VAL A 289 7.61 9.80 -6.93
CA VAL A 289 6.97 11.12 -6.89
C VAL A 289 7.09 11.71 -5.51
N GLU A 290 7.53 12.96 -5.44
CA GLU A 290 7.41 13.74 -4.23
C GLU A 290 5.96 14.19 -4.05
N TRP A 291 5.33 13.68 -3.00
CA TRP A 291 3.98 14.06 -2.61
C TRP A 291 4.05 14.94 -1.37
N PRO A 292 3.74 16.23 -1.47
CA PRO A 292 3.70 17.10 -0.30
C PRO A 292 2.73 16.57 0.76
N VAL A 293 3.18 16.56 1.99
CA VAL A 293 2.33 16.24 3.16
C VAL A 293 2.20 17.51 3.98
N PRO A 294 0.98 17.93 4.34
CA PRO A 294 0.79 19.15 5.12
C PRO A 294 1.30 19.00 6.55
N GLU A 295 1.72 20.13 7.14
CA GLU A 295 1.99 20.17 8.56
C GLU A 295 0.71 19.89 9.37
N PRO A 296 0.81 19.23 10.53
CA PRO A 296 2.06 18.80 11.20
C PRO A 296 2.49 17.37 10.85
N LEU A 297 1.87 16.69 9.89
CA LEU A 297 2.22 15.30 9.52
C LEU A 297 3.54 15.18 8.76
N ARG A 298 4.03 16.27 8.17
CA ARG A 298 5.30 16.25 7.42
C ARG A 298 6.45 15.75 8.28
N ALA A 299 6.61 16.30 9.48
CA ALA A 299 7.67 15.88 10.39
C ALA A 299 7.60 14.40 10.76
N VAL A 300 6.40 13.84 10.89
CA VAL A 300 6.18 12.42 11.16
C VAL A 300 6.63 11.58 9.95
N VAL A 301 6.26 11.99 8.74
CA VAL A 301 6.66 11.30 7.50
C VAL A 301 8.17 11.32 7.31
N GLU A 302 8.81 12.48 7.48
CA GLU A 302 10.26 12.63 7.34
C GLU A 302 11.01 11.74 8.34
N ALA A 303 10.55 11.68 9.58
CA ALA A 303 11.14 10.80 10.59
C ALA A 303 10.98 9.31 10.24
N CYS A 304 9.81 8.89 9.77
CA CYS A 304 9.55 7.51 9.36
C CYS A 304 10.38 7.11 8.14
N MET A 305 10.52 8.00 7.18
CA MET A 305 11.14 7.72 5.88
C MET A 305 12.63 8.08 5.81
N HIS A 306 13.31 8.17 6.96
CA HIS A 306 14.76 8.38 6.97
C HIS A 306 15.46 7.24 6.21
N GLU A 307 16.43 7.57 5.36
CA GLU A 307 17.17 6.59 4.55
C GLU A 307 17.86 5.52 5.41
N GLU A 308 18.51 5.96 6.48
CA GLU A 308 19.17 5.08 7.44
C GLU A 308 18.15 4.48 8.42
N PRO A 309 17.94 3.15 8.43
CA PRO A 309 16.93 2.52 9.29
C PRO A 309 17.08 2.83 10.78
N ASN A 310 18.33 2.93 11.26
CA ASN A 310 18.61 3.19 12.68
C ASN A 310 18.24 4.61 13.14
N LYS A 311 18.07 5.55 12.21
CA LYS A 311 17.63 6.92 12.50
C LYS A 311 16.11 7.07 12.51
N ARG A 312 15.36 6.07 12.02
CA ARG A 312 13.90 6.04 12.12
C ARG A 312 13.50 5.87 13.59
N PRO A 313 12.39 6.47 14.03
CA PRO A 313 11.91 6.33 15.40
C PRO A 313 11.57 4.85 15.73
N THR A 314 11.59 4.48 16.99
CA THR A 314 10.91 3.26 17.45
C THR A 314 9.40 3.49 17.40
N LEU A 315 8.58 2.40 17.44
CA LEU A 315 7.11 2.55 17.51
C LEU A 315 6.70 3.38 18.73
N LEU A 316 7.38 3.22 19.88
CA LEU A 316 7.12 4.02 21.06
C LEU A 316 7.41 5.52 20.85
N ALA A 317 8.56 5.84 20.27
CA ALA A 317 8.91 7.22 19.95
C ALA A 317 7.96 7.82 18.91
N LEU A 318 7.61 7.04 17.87
CA LEU A 318 6.65 7.46 16.86
C LEU A 318 5.27 7.72 17.47
N ARG A 319 4.81 6.88 18.38
CA ARG A 319 3.57 7.09 19.14
C ARG A 319 3.59 8.45 19.83
N GLN A 320 4.65 8.75 20.61
CA GLN A 320 4.79 10.02 21.31
C GLN A 320 4.76 11.22 20.34
N MET A 321 5.43 11.12 19.19
CA MET A 321 5.38 12.16 18.16
C MET A 321 3.96 12.38 17.64
N VAL A 322 3.22 11.29 17.39
CA VAL A 322 1.84 11.36 16.87
C VAL A 322 0.88 11.87 17.94
N GLU A 323 1.02 11.43 19.19
CA GLU A 323 0.20 11.91 20.32
C GLU A 323 0.39 13.40 20.58
N ALA A 324 1.59 13.93 20.35
CA ALA A 324 1.90 15.35 20.48
C ALA A 324 1.34 16.23 19.34
N LEU A 325 0.77 15.65 18.27
CA LEU A 325 0.16 16.43 17.20
C LEU A 325 -0.97 17.32 17.73
N PRO A 326 -1.01 18.61 17.34
CA PRO A 326 -1.98 19.57 17.87
C PRO A 326 -3.37 19.29 17.31
N VAL A 327 -4.11 18.47 18.00
CA VAL A 327 -5.53 18.24 17.73
C VAL A 327 -6.31 18.96 18.82
N HIS A 328 -7.03 20.00 18.46
CA HIS A 328 -8.03 20.56 19.35
C HIS A 328 -9.28 19.70 19.25
N ASP A 329 -9.62 19.01 20.33
CA ASP A 329 -10.90 18.33 20.44
C ASP A 329 -12.01 19.40 20.32
N THR A 330 -12.83 19.27 19.27
CA THR A 330 -14.02 20.10 19.06
C THR A 330 -15.22 19.38 19.63
#